data_e31912f1750c35463a1a9168b7aaa577
#
_entry.id   e31912f1750c35463a1a9168b7aaa577
#
_cell.length_a   1.000
_cell.length_b   1.000
_cell.length_c   1.000
_cell.angle_alpha   90.00
_cell.angle_beta   90.00
_cell.angle_gamma   90.00
#
_symmetry.space_group_name_H-M   'P 1'
#
loop_
_entity.id
_entity.type
_entity.pdbx_description
1 polymer ?
#
loop_
_entity_poly.entity_id
_entity_poly.type
_entity_poly.pdbx_seq_one_letter_code
_entity_poly.pdbx_strand_id
1 'polypeptide(L)'
;MQLSYIYLHTIKFTEAMKNIIGSLFLLLSVFCLFACSKDNDEELIEEKQYEFSSIMWALQEGDGEELFEIKTPEQVFRNTGNITKDIVIKSSEKVEESSQFFIDESILTDLPEEEIMIALPHAFELLSSDYKYYIGDIKAPFKNEKTTLPPTKSSTETISLAPSCELRNSSTFIMKKIKATYRARFVEKEGIDSYEKEGKWEGVFIVFENSHTVINEIK
;
A
#
# COMPACT_ATOMS: atom_id res chain seq x y z
N MET A 1 -29.55 68.10 70.95
CA MET A 1 -30.60 67.38 70.26
C MET A 1 -30.22 67.01 68.77
N GLN A 2 -29.09 67.44 68.26
CA GLN A 2 -28.66 67.16 66.86
C GLN A 2 -27.77 65.94 66.67
N LEU A 3 -27.03 65.51 67.69
CA LEU A 3 -26.11 64.36 67.60
C LEU A 3 -26.84 62.99 67.52
N SER A 4 -28.01 62.84 68.05
CA SER A 4 -28.82 61.62 68.06
C SER A 4 -29.42 61.30 66.71
N TYR A 5 -29.70 62.31 65.88
CA TYR A 5 -30.30 62.15 64.56
C TYR A 5 -29.31 61.64 63.51
N ILE A 6 -28.07 62.08 63.62
CA ILE A 6 -26.97 61.68 62.73
C ILE A 6 -26.59 60.18 62.95
N TYR A 7 -26.57 59.72 64.18
CA TYR A 7 -26.24 58.37 64.56
C TYR A 7 -27.31 57.38 64.08
N LEU A 8 -28.59 57.73 64.16
CA LEU A 8 -29.70 56.89 63.70
C LEU A 8 -29.71 56.74 62.17
N HIS A 9 -29.33 57.77 61.44
CA HIS A 9 -29.30 57.79 59.99
C HIS A 9 -28.14 56.97 59.45
N THR A 10 -26.99 56.96 60.14
CA THR A 10 -25.81 56.24 59.79
C THR A 10 -26.02 54.72 60.00
N ILE A 11 -26.72 54.31 61.05
CA ILE A 11 -27.01 52.87 61.33
C ILE A 11 -28.01 52.33 60.28
N LYS A 12 -29.05 53.10 59.90
CA LYS A 12 -29.99 52.67 58.85
C LYS A 12 -29.34 52.55 57.47
N PHE A 13 -28.38 53.42 57.17
CA PHE A 13 -27.63 53.39 55.91
C PHE A 13 -26.72 52.21 55.84
N THR A 14 -26.05 51.80 56.93
CA THR A 14 -25.17 50.62 56.99
C THR A 14 -25.95 49.31 56.89
N GLU A 15 -27.15 49.20 57.45
CA GLU A 15 -28.00 48.02 57.29
C GLU A 15 -28.58 47.91 55.89
N ALA A 16 -28.99 49.06 55.29
CA ALA A 16 -29.43 49.05 53.88
C ALA A 16 -28.30 48.61 52.90
N MET A 17 -27.08 49.08 53.11
CA MET A 17 -25.91 48.68 52.32
C MET A 17 -25.55 47.18 52.51
N LYS A 18 -25.65 46.64 53.73
CA LYS A 18 -25.41 45.20 53.97
C LYS A 18 -26.42 44.33 53.21
N ASN A 19 -27.70 44.76 53.17
CA ASN A 19 -28.73 44.02 52.46
C ASN A 19 -28.56 44.09 50.93
N ILE A 20 -28.08 45.23 50.40
CA ILE A 20 -27.78 45.39 48.97
C ILE A 20 -26.57 44.55 48.57
N ILE A 21 -25.49 44.57 49.38
CA ILE A 21 -24.28 43.75 49.13
C ILE A 21 -24.61 42.28 49.24
N GLY A 22 -25.40 41.85 50.24
CA GLY A 22 -25.84 40.45 50.38
C GLY A 22 -26.69 39.98 49.19
N SER A 23 -27.59 40.81 48.70
CA SER A 23 -28.41 40.52 47.52
C SER A 23 -27.56 40.46 46.23
N LEU A 24 -26.56 41.33 46.10
CA LEU A 24 -25.65 41.34 44.96
C LEU A 24 -24.76 40.09 44.94
N PHE A 25 -24.30 39.64 46.13
CA PHE A 25 -23.54 38.40 46.26
C PHE A 25 -24.38 37.16 45.95
N LEU A 26 -25.65 37.14 46.36
CA LEU A 26 -26.58 36.08 46.06
C LEU A 26 -26.88 35.99 44.56
N LEU A 27 -27.06 37.17 43.91
CA LEU A 27 -27.29 37.24 42.48
C LEU A 27 -26.04 36.76 41.69
N LEU A 28 -24.84 37.17 42.15
CA LEU A 28 -23.57 36.75 41.51
C LEU A 28 -23.33 35.25 41.67
N SER A 29 -23.68 34.64 42.81
CA SER A 29 -23.56 33.20 43.04
C SER A 29 -24.51 32.38 42.14
N VAL A 30 -25.71 32.88 41.88
CA VAL A 30 -26.67 32.27 40.97
C VAL A 30 -26.17 32.33 39.51
N PHE A 31 -25.55 33.45 39.11
CA PHE A 31 -24.92 33.56 37.77
C PHE A 31 -23.75 32.62 37.60
N CYS A 32 -22.94 32.35 38.64
CA CYS A 32 -21.85 31.38 38.57
C CYS A 32 -22.35 29.91 38.45
N LEU A 33 -23.54 29.60 38.93
CA LEU A 33 -24.11 28.25 38.79
C LEU A 33 -24.69 28.03 37.37
N PHE A 34 -25.07 29.07 36.66
CA PHE A 34 -25.49 28.95 35.24
C PHE A 34 -24.34 29.04 34.24
N ALA A 35 -23.16 29.51 34.64
CA ALA A 35 -21.99 29.59 33.78
C ALA A 35 -21.19 28.26 33.69
N CYS A 36 -21.58 27.21 34.44
CA CYS A 36 -20.96 25.90 34.43
C CYS A 36 -21.79 24.78 33.80
N SER A 37 -22.86 25.07 33.08
CA SER A 37 -23.32 24.18 32.04
C SER A 37 -22.58 24.52 30.75
N LYS A 38 -21.28 24.26 30.69
CA LYS A 38 -20.69 23.82 29.46
C LYS A 38 -21.42 22.55 29.11
N ASP A 39 -22.41 22.65 28.25
CA ASP A 39 -22.74 21.56 27.38
C ASP A 39 -21.40 21.19 26.74
N ASN A 40 -20.76 20.16 27.27
CA ASN A 40 -19.90 19.33 26.49
C ASN A 40 -20.87 18.67 25.48
N ASP A 41 -21.26 19.42 24.47
CA ASP A 41 -21.37 18.87 23.17
C ASP A 41 -19.93 18.39 22.87
N GLU A 42 -19.57 17.21 23.38
CA GLU A 42 -18.66 16.36 22.67
C GLU A 42 -19.36 16.23 21.31
N GLU A 43 -19.00 17.13 20.38
CA GLU A 43 -19.13 16.85 18.98
C GLU A 43 -18.53 15.44 18.86
N LEU A 44 -19.40 14.45 18.75
CA LEU A 44 -19.02 13.13 18.31
C LEU A 44 -18.34 13.41 16.98
N ILE A 45 -17.02 13.54 17.01
CA ILE A 45 -16.20 13.55 15.80
C ILE A 45 -16.48 12.18 15.22
N GLU A 46 -17.48 12.10 14.34
CA GLU A 46 -17.73 10.90 13.56
C GLU A 46 -16.41 10.62 12.84
N GLU A 47 -15.76 9.56 13.25
CA GLU A 47 -14.52 9.13 12.66
C GLU A 47 -14.82 8.80 11.19
N LYS A 48 -14.36 9.69 10.30
CA LYS A 48 -14.60 9.54 8.87
C LYS A 48 -14.06 8.22 8.39
N GLN A 49 -14.92 7.42 7.81
CA GLN A 49 -14.53 6.15 7.21
C GLN A 49 -14.23 6.35 5.74
N TYR A 50 -13.07 5.88 5.31
CA TYR A 50 -12.63 5.94 3.94
C TYR A 50 -12.60 4.54 3.32
N GLU A 51 -12.71 4.48 2.00
CA GLU A 51 -12.54 3.25 1.24
C GLU A 51 -11.63 3.48 0.03
N PHE A 52 -10.89 2.46 -0.35
CA PHE A 52 -10.05 2.48 -1.53
C PHE A 52 -10.91 2.68 -2.79
N SER A 53 -10.53 3.67 -3.61
CA SER A 53 -11.25 4.00 -4.84
C SER A 53 -10.47 3.64 -6.09
N SER A 54 -9.20 4.03 -6.16
CA SER A 54 -8.39 3.82 -7.36
C SER A 54 -6.90 3.92 -7.08
N ILE A 55 -6.10 3.44 -8.01
CA ILE A 55 -4.66 3.62 -8.03
C ILE A 55 -4.25 4.28 -9.36
N MET A 56 -3.32 5.21 -9.30
CA MET A 56 -2.68 5.83 -10.46
C MET A 56 -1.18 5.59 -10.38
N TRP A 57 -0.56 5.36 -11.53
CA TRP A 57 0.88 5.19 -11.64
C TRP A 57 1.54 6.52 -12.00
N ALA A 58 2.68 6.80 -11.36
CA ALA A 58 3.51 7.96 -11.62
C ALA A 58 4.98 7.53 -11.78
N LEU A 59 5.78 8.35 -12.44
CA LEU A 59 7.22 8.18 -12.51
C LEU A 59 7.87 9.33 -11.72
N GLN A 60 8.66 8.97 -10.73
CA GLN A 60 9.39 9.91 -9.88
C GLN A 60 10.88 9.60 -9.91
N GLU A 61 11.68 10.46 -9.29
CA GLU A 61 13.11 10.22 -9.13
C GLU A 61 13.38 8.85 -8.47
N GLY A 62 14.25 8.07 -9.10
CA GLY A 62 14.57 6.71 -8.66
C GLY A 62 13.66 5.60 -9.21
N ASP A 63 12.59 5.94 -9.91
CA ASP A 63 11.76 4.99 -10.65
C ASP A 63 12.39 4.67 -12.03
N GLY A 64 11.98 3.57 -12.63
CA GLY A 64 12.46 3.18 -13.95
C GLY A 64 12.55 1.67 -14.14
N GLU A 65 13.29 1.27 -15.17
CA GLU A 65 13.53 -0.12 -15.55
C GLU A 65 15.01 -0.47 -15.47
N GLU A 66 15.30 -1.67 -14.97
CA GLU A 66 16.63 -2.26 -14.93
C GLU A 66 16.57 -3.67 -15.50
N LEU A 67 17.49 -3.99 -16.42
CA LEU A 67 17.65 -5.34 -16.94
C LEU A 67 18.80 -6.03 -16.21
N PHE A 68 18.59 -7.31 -15.89
CA PHE A 68 19.61 -8.16 -15.29
C PHE A 68 19.49 -9.61 -15.79
N GLU A 69 20.54 -10.40 -15.61
CA GLU A 69 20.61 -11.76 -16.09
C GLU A 69 20.60 -12.75 -14.94
N ILE A 70 19.82 -13.82 -15.09
CA ILE A 70 19.83 -14.98 -14.19
C ILE A 70 20.20 -16.22 -15.02
N LYS A 71 21.20 -16.97 -14.56
CA LYS A 71 21.56 -18.29 -15.11
C LYS A 71 21.03 -19.37 -14.19
N THR A 72 20.32 -20.34 -14.78
CA THR A 72 19.88 -21.50 -14.02
C THR A 72 21.01 -22.51 -13.89
N PRO A 73 21.06 -23.30 -12.81
CA PRO A 73 21.95 -24.43 -12.72
C PRO A 73 21.70 -25.40 -13.87
N GLU A 74 22.78 -26.02 -14.36
CA GLU A 74 22.69 -27.05 -15.37
C GLU A 74 21.90 -28.25 -14.86
N GLN A 75 20.94 -28.72 -15.66
CA GLN A 75 20.21 -29.96 -15.42
C GLN A 75 20.81 -31.06 -16.25
N VAL A 76 21.03 -32.22 -15.64
CA VAL A 76 21.58 -33.38 -16.30
C VAL A 76 20.58 -34.53 -16.22
N PHE A 77 20.18 -35.01 -17.38
CA PHE A 77 19.30 -36.19 -17.52
C PHE A 77 20.05 -37.31 -18.22
N ARG A 78 19.98 -38.52 -17.69
CA ARG A 78 20.65 -39.68 -18.25
C ARG A 78 19.66 -40.77 -18.61
N ASN A 79 19.78 -41.30 -19.82
CA ASN A 79 19.03 -42.47 -20.24
C ASN A 79 20.00 -43.68 -20.32
N THR A 80 20.07 -44.41 -19.23
CA THR A 80 20.87 -45.67 -19.15
C THR A 80 20.06 -46.90 -19.56
N GLY A 81 18.80 -46.71 -19.97
CA GLY A 81 17.95 -47.81 -20.45
C GLY A 81 18.20 -48.17 -21.90
N ASN A 82 17.39 -49.06 -22.41
CA ASN A 82 17.48 -49.60 -23.79
C ASN A 82 16.36 -49.04 -24.71
N ILE A 83 15.52 -48.13 -24.21
CA ILE A 83 14.46 -47.47 -24.98
C ILE A 83 14.62 -45.94 -24.88
N THR A 84 14.16 -45.24 -25.90
CA THR A 84 14.09 -43.77 -25.89
C THR A 84 13.15 -43.29 -24.79
N LYS A 85 13.52 -42.21 -24.09
CA LYS A 85 12.73 -41.56 -23.05
C LYS A 85 12.46 -40.12 -23.44
N ASP A 86 11.24 -39.66 -23.22
CA ASP A 86 10.90 -38.25 -23.35
C ASP A 86 11.22 -37.52 -22.05
N ILE A 87 12.02 -36.47 -22.16
CA ILE A 87 12.41 -35.57 -21.07
C ILE A 87 11.66 -34.26 -21.25
N VAL A 88 10.87 -33.88 -20.26
CA VAL A 88 10.18 -32.62 -20.24
C VAL A 88 10.99 -31.58 -19.45
N ILE A 89 11.39 -30.52 -20.13
CA ILE A 89 12.13 -29.41 -19.54
C ILE A 89 11.18 -28.22 -19.37
N LYS A 90 11.14 -27.67 -18.16
CA LYS A 90 10.35 -26.49 -17.78
C LYS A 90 11.29 -25.47 -17.14
N SER A 91 11.94 -24.67 -17.94
CA SER A 91 12.98 -23.75 -17.46
C SER A 91 12.40 -22.57 -16.69
N SER A 92 11.26 -22.04 -17.09
CA SER A 92 10.62 -20.89 -16.46
C SER A 92 10.18 -21.14 -15.02
N GLU A 93 9.92 -22.38 -14.61
CA GLU A 93 9.56 -22.71 -13.21
C GLU A 93 10.72 -22.48 -12.21
N LYS A 94 11.94 -22.18 -12.69
CA LYS A 94 13.13 -21.95 -11.87
C LYS A 94 13.41 -20.47 -11.58
N VAL A 95 12.66 -19.60 -12.17
CA VAL A 95 12.81 -18.15 -12.04
C VAL A 95 11.51 -17.56 -11.56
N GLU A 96 11.58 -16.74 -10.53
CA GLU A 96 10.41 -16.14 -9.90
C GLU A 96 10.13 -14.76 -10.48
N GLU A 97 8.94 -14.59 -11.04
CA GLU A 97 8.36 -13.28 -11.28
C GLU A 97 7.62 -12.81 -10.03
N SER A 98 7.69 -11.52 -9.72
CA SER A 98 7.15 -11.03 -8.46
C SER A 98 6.65 -9.59 -8.54
N SER A 99 5.77 -9.25 -7.61
CA SER A 99 5.23 -7.92 -7.37
C SER A 99 5.28 -7.60 -5.88
N GLN A 100 5.65 -6.38 -5.54
CA GLN A 100 5.65 -5.89 -4.17
C GLN A 100 5.24 -4.42 -4.13
N PHE A 101 4.20 -4.13 -3.36
CA PHE A 101 3.82 -2.78 -3.00
C PHE A 101 4.47 -2.44 -1.65
N PHE A 102 4.96 -1.21 -1.50
CA PHE A 102 5.43 -0.66 -0.23
C PHE A 102 4.37 0.33 0.25
N ILE A 103 3.49 -0.16 1.12
CA ILE A 103 2.31 0.55 1.59
C ILE A 103 2.60 1.16 2.96
N ASP A 104 2.24 2.44 3.15
CA ASP A 104 2.30 3.10 4.44
C ASP A 104 1.30 2.44 5.41
N GLU A 105 1.75 2.12 6.62
CA GLU A 105 0.91 1.49 7.65
C GLU A 105 -0.33 2.32 7.99
N SER A 106 -0.24 3.65 7.82
CA SER A 106 -1.36 4.57 8.13
C SER A 106 -2.61 4.37 7.27
N ILE A 107 -2.49 3.68 6.12
CA ILE A 107 -3.62 3.43 5.21
C ILE A 107 -4.11 1.98 5.24
N LEU A 108 -3.45 1.11 5.98
CA LEU A 108 -3.84 -0.30 6.03
C LEU A 108 -5.23 -0.51 6.64
N THR A 109 -5.66 0.38 7.53
CA THR A 109 -7.01 0.37 8.13
C THR A 109 -8.11 0.77 7.16
N ASP A 110 -7.78 1.52 6.12
CA ASP A 110 -8.72 2.00 5.10
C ASP A 110 -8.80 1.06 3.89
N LEU A 111 -8.01 -0.01 3.90
CA LEU A 111 -8.12 -1.07 2.90
C LEU A 111 -9.25 -2.03 3.27
N PRO A 112 -10.05 -2.49 2.30
CA PRO A 112 -11.08 -3.48 2.56
C PRO A 112 -10.46 -4.83 2.96
N GLU A 113 -11.23 -5.66 3.65
CA GLU A 113 -10.83 -7.05 3.95
C GLU A 113 -10.70 -7.90 2.67
N GLU A 114 -11.41 -7.53 1.62
CA GLU A 114 -11.33 -8.18 0.33
C GLU A 114 -10.04 -7.81 -0.40
N GLU A 115 -9.43 -8.77 -1.08
CA GLU A 115 -8.18 -8.57 -1.81
C GLU A 115 -8.38 -7.67 -3.03
N ILE A 116 -7.73 -6.51 -3.04
CA ILE A 116 -7.75 -5.57 -4.17
C ILE A 116 -6.69 -6.01 -5.19
N MET A 117 -7.12 -6.34 -6.41
CA MET A 117 -6.24 -6.73 -7.51
C MET A 117 -5.90 -5.54 -8.41
N ILE A 118 -4.63 -5.15 -8.46
CA ILE A 118 -4.13 -4.02 -9.24
C ILE A 118 -3.44 -4.50 -10.50
N ALA A 119 -3.80 -3.90 -11.64
CA ALA A 119 -3.10 -4.10 -12.91
C ALA A 119 -1.73 -3.42 -12.88
N LEU A 120 -0.68 -4.18 -13.23
CA LEU A 120 0.71 -3.78 -13.05
C LEU A 120 1.28 -3.09 -14.29
N PRO A 121 2.18 -2.10 -14.13
CA PRO A 121 2.99 -1.59 -15.22
C PRO A 121 3.94 -2.68 -15.73
N HIS A 122 4.07 -2.83 -17.05
CA HIS A 122 5.03 -3.76 -17.65
C HIS A 122 6.09 -3.08 -18.51
N ALA A 123 5.91 -1.80 -18.84
CA ALA A 123 6.88 -0.99 -19.55
C ALA A 123 6.65 0.51 -19.32
N PHE A 124 7.69 1.30 -19.55
CA PHE A 124 7.66 2.75 -19.59
C PHE A 124 8.14 3.24 -20.96
N GLU A 125 7.60 4.33 -21.43
CA GLU A 125 8.11 5.04 -22.57
C GLU A 125 8.31 6.52 -22.23
N LEU A 126 9.52 7.01 -22.46
CA LEU A 126 9.82 8.43 -22.36
C LEU A 126 9.41 9.10 -23.68
N LEU A 127 8.33 9.84 -23.63
CA LEU A 127 7.90 10.70 -24.74
C LEU A 127 8.44 12.09 -24.48
N SER A 128 9.15 12.70 -25.40
CA SER A 128 9.84 14.00 -25.42
C SER A 128 9.67 15.00 -24.25
N SER A 129 8.60 14.96 -23.50
CA SER A 129 8.32 15.77 -22.32
C SER A 129 7.42 15.07 -21.31
N ASP A 130 7.04 13.82 -21.55
CA ASP A 130 6.08 13.10 -20.72
C ASP A 130 6.41 11.61 -20.65
N TYR A 131 5.93 10.93 -19.62
CA TYR A 131 6.11 9.50 -19.44
C TYR A 131 4.80 8.77 -19.69
N LYS A 132 4.86 7.70 -20.45
CA LYS A 132 3.72 6.83 -20.66
C LYS A 132 3.97 5.47 -20.01
N TYR A 133 3.02 5.07 -19.18
CA TYR A 133 2.98 3.73 -18.60
C TYR A 133 2.16 2.81 -19.48
N TYR A 134 2.70 1.64 -19.74
CA TYR A 134 1.96 0.55 -20.36
C TYR A 134 1.52 -0.41 -19.24
N ILE A 135 0.23 -0.38 -18.95
CA ILE A 135 -0.38 -1.29 -17.97
C ILE A 135 -0.66 -2.60 -18.69
N GLY A 136 -0.16 -3.70 -18.11
CA GLY A 136 -0.37 -5.04 -18.65
C GLY A 136 -1.63 -5.71 -18.09
N ASP A 137 -1.87 -6.94 -18.56
CA ASP A 137 -2.97 -7.78 -18.08
C ASP A 137 -2.64 -8.47 -16.75
N ILE A 138 -1.37 -8.40 -16.32
CA ILE A 138 -0.93 -9.00 -15.06
C ILE A 138 -1.46 -8.16 -13.92
N LYS A 139 -2.07 -8.85 -12.94
CA LYS A 139 -2.58 -8.22 -11.71
C LYS A 139 -1.90 -8.84 -10.51
N ALA A 140 -1.72 -8.02 -9.48
CA ALA A 140 -1.25 -8.48 -8.17
C ALA A 140 -2.08 -7.88 -7.05
N PRO A 141 -2.16 -8.53 -5.89
CA PRO A 141 -2.83 -7.99 -4.72
C PRO A 141 -2.11 -6.76 -4.19
N PHE A 142 -2.90 -5.77 -3.79
CA PHE A 142 -2.41 -4.53 -3.18
C PHE A 142 -2.10 -4.77 -1.69
N LYS A 143 -0.91 -5.26 -1.40
CA LYS A 143 -0.43 -5.59 -0.04
C LYS A 143 1.06 -5.40 0.11
N ASN A 144 1.54 -5.21 1.34
CA ASN A 144 2.96 -5.01 1.65
C ASN A 144 3.84 -6.25 1.38
N GLU A 145 3.24 -7.43 1.32
CA GLU A 145 3.97 -8.67 1.11
C GLU A 145 4.38 -8.84 -0.35
N LYS A 146 5.58 -9.39 -0.56
CA LYS A 146 6.01 -9.82 -1.89
C LYS A 146 5.11 -10.95 -2.39
N THR A 147 4.53 -10.77 -3.57
CA THR A 147 3.67 -11.75 -4.23
C THR A 147 4.40 -12.38 -5.39
N THR A 148 4.47 -13.71 -5.42
CA THR A 148 4.93 -14.46 -6.58
C THR A 148 3.84 -14.44 -7.66
N LEU A 149 4.22 -14.01 -8.85
CA LEU A 149 3.33 -13.97 -10.01
C LEU A 149 3.37 -15.28 -10.79
N PRO A 150 2.27 -15.66 -11.46
CA PRO A 150 2.35 -16.74 -12.42
C PRO A 150 3.33 -16.37 -13.54
N PRO A 151 4.13 -17.34 -14.05
CA PRO A 151 5.09 -17.05 -15.11
C PRO A 151 4.39 -16.44 -16.33
N THR A 152 4.86 -15.27 -16.75
CA THR A 152 4.33 -14.60 -17.95
C THR A 152 4.73 -15.31 -19.24
N LYS A 153 5.84 -16.05 -19.18
CA LYS A 153 6.33 -16.90 -20.25
C LYS A 153 6.55 -18.31 -19.71
N SER A 154 5.87 -19.26 -20.27
CA SER A 154 6.07 -20.68 -19.96
C SER A 154 6.68 -21.34 -21.18
N SER A 155 7.93 -21.79 -21.06
CA SER A 155 8.54 -22.67 -22.05
C SER A 155 8.53 -24.08 -21.51
N THR A 156 7.91 -24.98 -22.25
CA THR A 156 7.95 -26.41 -22.01
C THR A 156 8.51 -27.06 -23.27
N GLU A 157 9.65 -27.69 -23.15
CA GLU A 157 10.28 -28.44 -24.25
C GLU A 157 10.27 -29.90 -23.91
N THR A 158 9.90 -30.76 -24.88
CA THR A 158 9.98 -32.19 -24.74
C THR A 158 11.05 -32.71 -25.68
N ILE A 159 12.07 -33.37 -25.14
CA ILE A 159 13.21 -33.88 -25.88
C ILE A 159 13.25 -35.40 -25.74
N SER A 160 13.25 -36.11 -26.88
CA SER A 160 13.39 -37.57 -26.91
C SER A 160 14.87 -37.94 -26.76
N LEU A 161 15.23 -38.49 -25.61
CA LEU A 161 16.59 -38.90 -25.27
C LEU A 161 16.81 -40.39 -25.60
N ALA A 162 17.68 -40.65 -26.56
CA ALA A 162 18.04 -42.03 -27.00
C ALA A 162 18.69 -42.84 -25.87
N PRO A 163 18.70 -44.20 -25.97
CA PRO A 163 19.46 -45.04 -25.07
C PRO A 163 20.93 -44.64 -24.99
N SER A 164 21.55 -44.81 -23.83
CA SER A 164 22.97 -44.50 -23.57
C SER A 164 23.34 -43.04 -23.88
N CYS A 165 22.41 -42.11 -23.72
CA CYS A 165 22.64 -40.67 -23.90
C CYS A 165 22.44 -39.91 -22.62
N GLU A 166 23.17 -38.79 -22.50
CA GLU A 166 23.06 -37.79 -21.48
C GLU A 166 22.61 -36.45 -22.12
N LEU A 167 21.58 -35.82 -21.56
CA LEU A 167 21.15 -34.51 -21.94
C LEU A 167 21.55 -33.52 -20.83
N ARG A 168 22.17 -32.41 -21.20
CA ARG A 168 22.48 -31.28 -20.35
C ARG A 168 21.70 -30.08 -20.84
N ASN A 169 20.99 -29.44 -19.94
CA ASN A 169 20.22 -28.23 -20.22
C ASN A 169 20.53 -27.15 -19.21
N SER A 170 20.73 -25.94 -19.69
CA SER A 170 20.84 -24.73 -18.89
C SER A 170 20.10 -23.58 -19.57
N SER A 171 19.53 -22.69 -18.82
CA SER A 171 18.83 -21.49 -19.33
C SER A 171 19.41 -20.23 -18.75
N THR A 172 19.47 -19.22 -19.59
CA THR A 172 19.77 -17.82 -19.20
C THR A 172 18.52 -16.98 -19.41
N PHE A 173 18.08 -16.31 -18.36
CA PHE A 173 16.94 -15.42 -18.38
C PHE A 173 17.39 -13.97 -18.32
N ILE A 174 16.88 -13.15 -19.22
CA ILE A 174 16.95 -11.70 -19.09
C ILE A 174 15.68 -11.28 -18.32
N MET A 175 15.90 -10.74 -17.15
CA MET A 175 14.88 -10.27 -16.26
C MET A 175 14.79 -8.75 -16.34
N LYS A 176 13.60 -8.21 -16.11
CA LYS A 176 13.36 -6.78 -15.99
C LYS A 176 12.82 -6.49 -14.60
N LYS A 177 13.52 -5.64 -13.85
CA LYS A 177 13.02 -5.03 -12.63
C LYS A 177 12.43 -3.67 -12.96
N ILE A 178 11.19 -3.44 -12.55
CA ILE A 178 10.49 -2.17 -12.70
C ILE A 178 10.28 -1.58 -11.32
N LYS A 179 10.58 -0.29 -11.17
CA LYS A 179 10.22 0.52 -10.02
C LYS A 179 9.29 1.63 -10.45
N ALA A 180 8.18 1.80 -9.76
CA ALA A 180 7.21 2.85 -10.03
C ALA A 180 6.65 3.43 -8.73
N THR A 181 6.24 4.68 -8.79
CA THR A 181 5.45 5.32 -7.74
C THR A 181 3.97 5.15 -8.07
N TYR A 182 3.17 4.82 -7.07
CA TYR A 182 1.73 4.83 -7.19
C TYR A 182 1.12 5.89 -6.27
N ARG A 183 -0.10 6.36 -6.64
CA ARG A 183 -1.00 7.14 -5.80
C ARG A 183 -2.27 6.37 -5.62
N ALA A 184 -2.53 5.94 -4.40
CA ALA A 184 -3.77 5.33 -4.00
C ALA A 184 -4.73 6.43 -3.53
N ARG A 185 -5.94 6.45 -4.09
CA ARG A 185 -6.99 7.39 -3.72
C ARG A 185 -8.03 6.69 -2.87
N PHE A 186 -8.38 7.34 -1.77
CA PHE A 186 -9.41 6.93 -0.83
C PHE A 186 -10.52 7.98 -0.81
N VAL A 187 -11.76 7.52 -0.76
CA VAL A 187 -12.95 8.36 -0.73
C VAL A 187 -13.75 8.09 0.54
N GLU A 188 -14.33 9.13 1.11
CA GLU A 188 -15.20 9.02 2.28
C GLU A 188 -16.48 8.24 1.92
N LYS A 189 -16.84 7.22 2.72
CA LYS A 189 -17.97 6.33 2.42
C LYS A 189 -19.32 7.05 2.35
N GLU A 190 -19.54 8.02 3.21
CA GLU A 190 -20.81 8.74 3.34
C GLU A 190 -20.66 10.26 3.10
N GLY A 191 -19.52 10.69 2.54
CA GLY A 191 -19.20 12.09 2.32
C GLY A 191 -18.65 12.38 0.94
N ILE A 192 -18.08 13.58 0.80
CA ILE A 192 -17.47 14.06 -0.45
C ILE A 192 -15.96 14.17 -0.37
N ASP A 193 -15.38 13.95 0.80
CA ASP A 193 -13.96 14.09 1.02
C ASP A 193 -13.16 12.93 0.39
N SER A 194 -11.96 13.23 0.01
CA SER A 194 -11.02 12.20 -0.47
C SER A 194 -9.60 12.60 -0.12
N TYR A 195 -8.73 11.61 0.01
CA TYR A 195 -7.31 11.85 0.15
C TYR A 195 -6.50 10.90 -0.74
N GLU A 196 -5.23 11.23 -0.96
CA GLU A 196 -4.30 10.41 -1.74
C GLU A 196 -3.07 10.07 -0.89
N LYS A 197 -2.56 8.85 -1.06
CA LYS A 197 -1.29 8.42 -0.49
C LYS A 197 -0.39 7.88 -1.59
N GLU A 198 0.85 8.34 -1.57
CA GLU A 198 1.89 7.83 -2.46
C GLU A 198 2.63 6.68 -1.80
N GLY A 199 3.01 5.71 -2.62
CA GLY A 199 3.87 4.62 -2.24
C GLY A 199 4.71 4.14 -3.42
N LYS A 200 5.65 3.23 -3.14
CA LYS A 200 6.51 2.63 -4.15
C LYS A 200 6.05 1.21 -4.47
N TRP A 201 6.32 0.80 -5.68
CA TRP A 201 6.08 -0.54 -6.14
C TRP A 201 7.29 -1.06 -6.90
N GLU A 202 7.58 -2.35 -6.75
CA GLU A 202 8.59 -3.07 -7.52
C GLU A 202 7.96 -4.31 -8.17
N GLY A 203 8.26 -4.52 -9.45
CA GLY A 203 7.92 -5.74 -10.18
C GLY A 203 9.15 -6.35 -10.83
N VAL A 204 9.17 -7.67 -10.90
CA VAL A 204 10.23 -8.44 -11.59
C VAL A 204 9.57 -9.38 -12.59
N PHE A 205 10.00 -9.30 -13.85
CA PHE A 205 9.40 -10.02 -14.97
C PHE A 205 10.45 -10.67 -15.88
N ILE A 206 10.10 -11.79 -16.50
CA ILE A 206 10.90 -12.43 -17.54
C ILE A 206 10.71 -11.66 -18.85
N VAL A 207 11.79 -11.14 -19.41
CA VAL A 207 11.78 -10.51 -20.74
C VAL A 207 12.06 -11.53 -21.82
N PHE A 208 13.11 -12.33 -21.62
CA PHE A 208 13.61 -13.28 -22.61
C PHE A 208 14.26 -14.49 -21.93
N GLU A 209 14.12 -15.65 -22.54
CA GLU A 209 14.79 -16.89 -22.17
C GLU A 209 15.64 -17.38 -23.33
N ASN A 210 16.88 -17.75 -23.03
CA ASN A 210 17.77 -18.47 -23.94
C ASN A 210 18.14 -19.81 -23.31
N SER A 211 17.61 -20.90 -23.87
CA SER A 211 17.88 -22.24 -23.43
C SER A 211 19.00 -22.90 -24.26
N HIS A 212 19.93 -23.57 -23.61
CA HIS A 212 21.02 -24.28 -24.23
C HIS A 212 20.96 -25.76 -23.84
N THR A 213 20.78 -26.63 -24.85
CA THR A 213 20.63 -28.05 -24.66
C THR A 213 21.72 -28.77 -25.44
N VAL A 214 22.41 -29.71 -24.78
CA VAL A 214 23.44 -30.55 -25.37
C VAL A 214 23.13 -32.02 -25.08
N ILE A 215 23.22 -32.88 -26.09
CA ILE A 215 23.06 -34.33 -25.96
C ILE A 215 24.38 -35.00 -26.30
N ASN A 216 24.87 -35.87 -25.41
CA ASN A 216 26.11 -36.63 -25.56
C ASN A 216 25.83 -38.11 -25.33
N GLU A 217 26.61 -38.95 -25.97
CA GLU A 217 26.63 -40.39 -25.64
C GLU A 217 27.36 -40.62 -24.31
N ILE A 218 26.81 -41.49 -23.48
CA ILE A 218 27.42 -41.94 -22.24
C ILE A 218 28.46 -43.02 -22.61
N LYS A 219 29.73 -42.71 -22.35
CA LYS A 219 30.83 -43.65 -22.56
C LYS A 219 30.95 -44.64 -21.42
#